data_26989afa5e268b488e4d53139c1d742e
#
_entry.id   26989afa5e268b488e4d53139c1d742e
#
_cell.length_a   1.000
_cell.length_b   1.000
_cell.length_c   1.000
_cell.angle_alpha   90.00
_cell.angle_beta   90.00
_cell.angle_gamma   90.00
#
_symmetry.space_group_name_H-M   'P 1'
#
loop_
_entity.id
_entity.type
_entity.pdbx_description
1 polymer ?
#
loop_
_entity_poly.entity_id
_entity_poly.type
_entity_poly.pdbx_seq_one_letter_code
_entity_poly.pdbx_strand_id
1 'polypeptide(L)'
;VDQAAELSCKSRKGLCMKLEYNQRNFLRLVPAALLGRFFERRGVLRAIDWDASPEVDEINDALMALPLEDRQSIAVDFQNVHRLTSRQGILTLLDVGRSRGLDLVPVMGRARTNIEKVFRVLLEQPRLFRIAAQFAWADGLKRYWHRRSDLPKVPADTGPAALEALRQAISAYYVKNEGRGEFCNIEVEQRADAVYFMVYLADYPAAVVCFEDSNELKRSLQQQAFDVVFIYHEQEGRLDLYAEGGSQKRKELAQMFVEH
;
A
#
# COMPACT_ATOMS: atom_id res chain seq x y z
N VAL A 1 -22.15 -19.93 -42.94
CA VAL A 1 -22.01 -18.50 -42.70
C VAL A 1 -21.96 -18.34 -41.19
N ASP A 2 -20.86 -17.77 -40.65
CA ASP A 2 -20.57 -17.40 -39.25
C ASP A 2 -19.91 -18.47 -38.36
N GLN A 3 -18.67 -18.80 -38.71
CA GLN A 3 -17.69 -19.37 -37.78
C GLN A 3 -16.42 -18.51 -37.63
N ALA A 4 -16.49 -17.20 -37.85
CA ALA A 4 -15.32 -16.31 -37.88
C ALA A 4 -15.26 -15.27 -36.76
N ALA A 5 -16.16 -15.30 -35.79
CA ALA A 5 -16.24 -14.26 -34.73
C ALA A 5 -15.73 -14.70 -33.33
N GLU A 6 -15.32 -15.94 -33.13
CA GLU A 6 -14.89 -16.43 -31.80
C GLU A 6 -13.37 -16.57 -31.58
N LEU A 7 -12.54 -16.11 -32.49
CA LEU A 7 -11.09 -16.31 -32.42
C LEU A 7 -10.26 -15.03 -32.14
N SER A 8 -10.85 -13.96 -31.62
CA SER A 8 -10.10 -12.71 -31.38
C SER A 8 -10.02 -12.23 -29.93
N CYS A 9 -10.18 -13.10 -28.94
CA CYS A 9 -9.99 -12.72 -27.52
C CYS A 9 -8.92 -13.55 -26.78
N LYS A 10 -7.96 -14.10 -27.52
CA LYS A 10 -6.77 -14.75 -26.93
C LYS A 10 -5.53 -14.03 -27.40
N SER A 11 -5.21 -12.87 -26.85
CA SER A 11 -3.81 -12.43 -26.87
C SER A 11 -3.58 -11.18 -26.04
N ARG A 12 -2.57 -11.31 -25.23
CA ARG A 12 -1.85 -10.29 -24.42
C ARG A 12 -2.26 -10.19 -22.96
N LYS A 13 -2.27 -11.28 -22.24
CA LYS A 13 -1.72 -11.27 -20.89
C LYS A 13 -0.23 -11.02 -21.04
N GLY A 14 0.17 -9.74 -21.06
CA GLY A 14 1.55 -9.36 -20.87
C GLY A 14 2.02 -9.95 -19.56
N LEU A 15 3.00 -10.81 -19.64
CA LEU A 15 3.65 -11.54 -18.56
C LEU A 15 4.44 -10.56 -17.70
N CYS A 16 3.75 -9.70 -16.96
CA CYS A 16 4.28 -9.20 -15.72
C CYS A 16 3.93 -10.30 -14.70
N MET A 17 4.80 -11.30 -14.59
CA MET A 17 4.77 -12.22 -13.46
C MET A 17 4.97 -11.34 -12.23
N LYS A 18 3.86 -10.89 -11.58
CA LYS A 18 3.89 -10.63 -10.17
C LYS A 18 4.32 -11.96 -9.57
N LEU A 19 5.56 -12.07 -9.13
CA LEU A 19 5.93 -13.14 -8.22
C LEU A 19 4.92 -13.03 -7.08
N GLU A 20 4.01 -14.00 -7.02
CA GLU A 20 3.08 -14.08 -5.90
C GLU A 20 3.92 -14.22 -4.64
N TYR A 21 3.58 -13.44 -3.63
CA TYR A 21 4.23 -13.55 -2.34
C TYR A 21 4.06 -14.98 -1.81
N ASN A 22 5.16 -15.60 -1.42
CA ASN A 22 5.19 -16.89 -0.75
C ASN A 22 6.12 -16.78 0.46
N GLN A 23 5.59 -17.03 1.65
CA GLN A 23 6.31 -16.85 2.92
C GLN A 23 7.60 -17.66 2.98
N ARG A 24 7.58 -18.95 2.58
CA ARG A 24 8.78 -19.80 2.63
C ARG A 24 9.86 -19.32 1.67
N ASN A 25 9.47 -18.91 0.47
CA ASN A 25 10.41 -18.32 -0.49
C ASN A 25 10.97 -16.99 0.01
N PHE A 26 10.14 -16.17 0.66
CA PHE A 26 10.57 -14.92 1.27
C PHE A 26 11.63 -15.17 2.36
N LEU A 27 11.40 -16.11 3.27
CA LEU A 27 12.33 -16.47 4.34
C LEU A 27 13.68 -16.96 3.80
N ARG A 28 13.71 -17.67 2.65
CA ARG A 28 14.97 -18.08 1.99
C ARG A 28 15.78 -16.93 1.42
N LEU A 29 15.10 -15.85 1.02
CA LEU A 29 15.74 -14.71 0.34
C LEU A 29 16.27 -13.67 1.32
N VAL A 30 15.78 -13.63 2.55
CA VAL A 30 16.21 -12.68 3.58
C VAL A 30 17.33 -13.32 4.41
N PRO A 31 18.49 -12.66 4.60
CA PRO A 31 19.56 -13.18 5.45
C PRO A 31 19.07 -13.45 6.88
N ALA A 32 19.46 -14.60 7.48
CA ALA A 32 19.07 -15.01 8.82
C ALA A 32 19.35 -13.93 9.89
N ALA A 33 20.50 -13.28 9.81
CA ALA A 33 20.85 -12.18 10.73
C ALA A 33 19.89 -10.98 10.67
N LEU A 34 19.25 -10.71 9.53
CA LEU A 34 18.23 -9.65 9.43
C LEU A 34 16.89 -10.12 9.97
N LEU A 35 16.51 -11.36 9.72
CA LEU A 35 15.33 -11.98 10.33
C LEU A 35 15.45 -12.01 11.85
N GLY A 36 16.60 -12.41 12.37
CA GLY A 36 16.87 -12.42 13.82
C GLY A 36 16.65 -11.04 14.44
N ARG A 37 17.26 -9.99 13.87
CA ARG A 37 17.04 -8.60 14.32
C ARG A 37 15.58 -8.16 14.27
N PHE A 38 14.84 -8.60 13.26
CA PHE A 38 13.41 -8.28 13.12
C PHE A 38 12.57 -8.94 14.21
N PHE A 39 12.77 -10.23 14.44
CA PHE A 39 12.02 -10.99 15.44
C PHE A 39 12.42 -10.61 16.87
N GLU A 40 13.68 -10.31 17.11
CA GLU A 40 14.15 -9.78 18.39
C GLU A 40 13.44 -8.47 18.76
N ARG A 41 13.35 -7.51 17.80
CA ARG A 41 12.63 -6.24 18.03
C ARG A 41 11.14 -6.42 18.31
N ARG A 42 10.53 -7.48 17.77
CA ARG A 42 9.14 -7.83 18.04
C ARG A 42 8.96 -8.67 19.31
N GLY A 43 10.04 -9.15 19.90
CA GLY A 43 10.01 -9.97 21.10
C GLY A 43 9.50 -11.39 20.88
N VAL A 44 9.47 -11.88 19.63
CA VAL A 44 9.01 -13.22 19.25
C VAL A 44 10.14 -14.09 18.71
N LEU A 45 9.92 -15.39 18.56
CA LEU A 45 10.88 -16.39 18.05
C LEU A 45 12.25 -16.37 18.77
N ARG A 46 12.24 -16.13 20.08
CA ARG A 46 13.47 -16.02 20.89
C ARG A 46 14.22 -17.34 21.05
N ALA A 47 13.58 -18.47 20.79
CA ALA A 47 14.17 -19.79 20.91
C ALA A 47 15.04 -20.18 19.70
N ILE A 48 14.96 -19.42 18.58
CA ILE A 48 15.71 -19.69 17.37
C ILE A 48 17.14 -19.14 17.52
N ASP A 49 18.13 -20.00 17.27
CA ASP A 49 19.54 -19.58 17.18
C ASP A 49 19.83 -19.00 15.78
N TRP A 50 19.76 -17.69 15.68
CA TRP A 50 19.95 -16.97 14.41
C TRP A 50 21.41 -16.97 13.92
N ASP A 51 22.37 -17.23 14.81
CA ASP A 51 23.80 -17.29 14.47
C ASP A 51 24.16 -18.64 13.82
N ALA A 52 23.40 -19.69 14.16
CA ALA A 52 23.53 -21.00 13.53
C ALA A 52 22.91 -21.09 12.11
N SER A 53 22.37 -19.98 11.58
CA SER A 53 21.68 -19.94 10.27
C SER A 53 20.55 -20.99 10.19
N PRO A 54 19.48 -20.80 10.93
CA PRO A 54 18.39 -21.79 11.05
C PRO A 54 17.77 -22.11 9.69
N GLU A 55 17.27 -23.35 9.58
CA GLU A 55 16.58 -23.81 8.36
C GLU A 55 15.23 -23.10 8.20
N VAL A 56 14.84 -22.90 6.96
CA VAL A 56 13.57 -22.19 6.63
C VAL A 56 12.36 -22.90 7.24
N ASP A 57 12.40 -24.22 7.35
CA ASP A 57 11.30 -25.01 7.90
C ASP A 57 11.18 -24.74 9.42
N GLU A 58 12.28 -24.68 10.13
CA GLU A 58 12.31 -24.31 11.55
C GLU A 58 11.71 -22.93 11.79
N ILE A 59 12.14 -21.92 10.99
CA ILE A 59 11.60 -20.56 11.10
C ILE A 59 10.09 -20.53 10.78
N ASN A 60 9.69 -21.21 9.72
CA ASN A 60 8.29 -21.25 9.30
C ASN A 60 7.40 -21.93 10.36
N ASP A 61 7.84 -23.04 10.92
CA ASP A 61 7.08 -23.77 11.94
C ASP A 61 6.95 -22.95 13.22
N ALA A 62 8.02 -22.28 13.64
CA ALA A 62 7.99 -21.34 14.76
C ALA A 62 7.05 -20.14 14.50
N LEU A 63 7.02 -19.61 13.27
CA LEU A 63 6.06 -18.57 12.88
C LEU A 63 4.63 -19.07 12.94
N MET A 64 4.36 -20.29 12.47
CA MET A 64 3.02 -20.87 12.48
C MET A 64 2.52 -21.18 13.88
N ALA A 65 3.42 -21.31 14.86
CA ALA A 65 3.09 -21.50 16.27
C ALA A 65 2.77 -20.20 17.02
N LEU A 66 3.02 -19.02 16.42
CA LEU A 66 2.68 -17.73 17.02
C LEU A 66 1.16 -17.51 17.05
N PRO A 67 0.65 -16.65 17.97
CA PRO A 67 -0.71 -16.14 17.94
C PRO A 67 -1.08 -15.57 16.56
N LEU A 68 -2.35 -15.69 16.18
CA LEU A 68 -2.81 -15.28 14.86
C LEU A 68 -2.52 -13.80 14.56
N GLU A 69 -2.72 -12.91 15.52
CA GLU A 69 -2.47 -11.48 15.40
C GLU A 69 -0.99 -11.17 15.05
N ASP A 70 -0.06 -11.82 15.76
CA ASP A 70 1.38 -11.68 15.49
C ASP A 70 1.72 -12.17 14.08
N ARG A 71 1.21 -13.35 13.68
CA ARG A 71 1.40 -13.89 12.33
C ARG A 71 0.89 -12.96 11.25
N GLN A 72 -0.31 -12.42 11.41
CA GLN A 72 -0.92 -11.48 10.46
C GLN A 72 -0.10 -10.20 10.34
N SER A 73 0.30 -9.62 11.47
CA SER A 73 1.13 -8.41 11.49
C SER A 73 2.49 -8.63 10.80
N ILE A 74 3.14 -9.77 11.05
CA ILE A 74 4.40 -10.14 10.39
C ILE A 74 4.20 -10.35 8.88
N ALA A 75 3.12 -11.06 8.50
CA ALA A 75 2.81 -11.31 7.10
C ALA A 75 2.59 -10.01 6.31
N VAL A 76 1.94 -9.00 6.90
CA VAL A 76 1.75 -7.68 6.28
C VAL A 76 3.10 -7.01 6.04
N ASP A 77 4.01 -7.01 7.02
CA ASP A 77 5.35 -6.43 6.83
C ASP A 77 6.14 -7.15 5.73
N PHE A 78 6.11 -8.48 5.71
CA PHE A 78 6.80 -9.27 4.69
C PHE A 78 6.23 -9.05 3.27
N GLN A 79 4.90 -8.95 3.15
CA GLN A 79 4.25 -8.61 1.88
C GLN A 79 4.63 -7.20 1.41
N ASN A 80 4.72 -6.24 2.31
CA ASN A 80 5.15 -4.88 1.99
C ASN A 80 6.62 -4.84 1.58
N VAL A 81 7.51 -5.59 2.27
CA VAL A 81 8.90 -5.77 1.82
C VAL A 81 8.92 -6.33 0.40
N HIS A 82 8.19 -7.43 0.15
CA HIS A 82 8.12 -8.05 -1.16
C HIS A 82 7.65 -7.07 -2.26
N ARG A 83 6.62 -6.28 -1.98
CA ARG A 83 6.10 -5.25 -2.90
C ARG A 83 7.15 -4.21 -3.25
N LEU A 84 7.93 -3.77 -2.27
CA LEU A 84 8.97 -2.74 -2.43
C LEU A 84 10.27 -3.25 -3.05
N THR A 85 10.46 -4.55 -3.28
CA THR A 85 11.68 -5.10 -3.90
C THR A 85 11.81 -4.80 -5.39
N SER A 86 10.74 -4.35 -6.04
CA SER A 86 10.77 -3.93 -7.44
C SER A 86 11.66 -2.70 -7.62
N ARG A 87 12.14 -2.47 -8.86
CA ARG A 87 12.89 -1.25 -9.19
C ARG A 87 12.10 0.01 -8.77
N GLN A 88 10.80 0.04 -9.05
CA GLN A 88 9.95 1.16 -8.68
C GLN A 88 9.83 1.30 -7.17
N GLY A 89 9.67 0.21 -6.42
CA GLY A 89 9.61 0.25 -4.95
C GLY A 89 10.91 0.79 -4.32
N ILE A 90 12.07 0.43 -4.85
CA ILE A 90 13.35 1.00 -4.39
C ILE A 90 13.41 2.52 -4.66
N LEU A 91 12.98 2.96 -5.85
CA LEU A 91 12.92 4.40 -6.16
C LEU A 91 11.95 5.12 -5.21
N THR A 92 10.78 4.54 -4.96
CA THR A 92 9.81 5.08 -3.99
C THR A 92 10.43 5.25 -2.59
N LEU A 93 11.16 4.25 -2.09
CA LEU A 93 11.87 4.36 -0.81
C LEU A 93 12.88 5.52 -0.80
N LEU A 94 13.69 5.64 -1.86
CA LEU A 94 14.68 6.72 -1.98
C LEU A 94 14.02 8.10 -2.05
N ASP A 95 12.92 8.24 -2.79
CA ASP A 95 12.19 9.49 -2.93
C ASP A 95 11.56 9.91 -1.59
N VAL A 96 10.93 8.96 -0.89
CA VAL A 96 10.36 9.19 0.46
C VAL A 96 11.46 9.56 1.47
N GLY A 97 12.65 8.94 1.37
CA GLY A 97 13.80 9.33 2.19
C GLY A 97 14.21 10.78 1.92
N ARG A 98 14.43 11.14 0.65
CA ARG A 98 14.85 12.49 0.25
C ARG A 98 13.86 13.56 0.68
N SER A 99 12.55 13.34 0.49
CA SER A 99 11.51 14.32 0.89
C SER A 99 11.50 14.58 2.40
N ARG A 100 12.14 13.71 3.19
CA ARG A 100 12.29 13.85 4.65
C ARG A 100 13.72 14.16 5.10
N GLY A 101 14.59 14.53 4.17
CA GLY A 101 16.00 14.84 4.46
C GLY A 101 16.83 13.63 4.89
N LEU A 102 16.38 12.40 4.60
CA LEU A 102 17.07 11.17 4.96
C LEU A 102 17.73 10.53 3.72
N ASP A 103 19.03 10.32 3.79
CA ASP A 103 19.76 9.54 2.79
C ASP A 103 19.71 8.06 3.15
N LEU A 104 19.01 7.27 2.35
CA LEU A 104 18.91 5.82 2.51
C LEU A 104 20.01 5.04 1.78
N VAL A 105 20.84 5.69 0.96
CA VAL A 105 21.91 5.02 0.22
C VAL A 105 22.88 4.30 1.16
N PRO A 106 23.33 4.87 2.30
CA PRO A 106 24.20 4.17 3.23
C PRO A 106 23.57 2.92 3.86
N VAL A 107 22.26 2.97 4.13
CA VAL A 107 21.48 1.82 4.67
C VAL A 107 21.41 0.70 3.63
N MET A 108 21.12 1.06 2.38
CA MET A 108 20.96 0.13 1.28
C MET A 108 22.31 -0.35 0.70
N GLY A 109 23.36 0.46 0.74
CA GLY A 109 24.65 0.18 0.09
C GLY A 109 25.41 -1.04 0.63
N ARG A 110 25.06 -1.51 1.83
CA ARG A 110 25.61 -2.74 2.43
C ARG A 110 24.89 -4.01 1.99
N ALA A 111 23.81 -3.90 1.24
CA ALA A 111 22.96 -5.01 0.84
C ALA A 111 23.32 -5.54 -0.53
N ARG A 112 23.27 -6.87 -0.70
CA ARG A 112 23.57 -7.56 -1.96
C ARG A 112 22.37 -7.67 -2.89
N THR A 113 21.17 -7.74 -2.31
CA THR A 113 19.90 -7.93 -3.04
C THR A 113 18.90 -6.82 -2.73
N ASN A 114 17.90 -6.65 -3.60
CA ASN A 114 16.84 -5.66 -3.35
C ASN A 114 16.01 -5.99 -2.10
N ILE A 115 15.75 -7.27 -1.85
CA ILE A 115 15.00 -7.67 -0.65
C ILE A 115 15.78 -7.32 0.61
N GLU A 116 17.08 -7.51 0.61
CA GLU A 116 17.96 -7.13 1.72
C GLU A 116 17.95 -5.60 1.93
N LYS A 117 18.01 -4.80 0.84
CA LYS A 117 17.93 -3.33 0.92
C LYS A 117 16.65 -2.88 1.61
N VAL A 118 15.52 -3.39 1.13
CA VAL A 118 14.19 -3.04 1.66
C VAL A 118 14.05 -3.47 3.11
N PHE A 119 14.49 -4.69 3.42
CA PHE A 119 14.42 -5.23 4.78
C PHE A 119 15.26 -4.41 5.78
N ARG A 120 16.42 -3.92 5.37
CA ARG A 120 17.22 -3.00 6.18
C ARG A 120 16.49 -1.68 6.44
N VAL A 121 15.80 -1.14 5.44
CA VAL A 121 14.98 0.06 5.63
C VAL A 121 13.82 -0.19 6.59
N LEU A 122 13.15 -1.34 6.50
CA LEU A 122 12.14 -1.74 7.50
C LEU A 122 12.72 -1.74 8.92
N LEU A 123 13.92 -2.28 9.10
CA LEU A 123 14.57 -2.33 10.40
C LEU A 123 15.04 -0.97 10.90
N GLU A 124 15.65 -0.16 10.06
CA GLU A 124 16.31 1.06 10.50
C GLU A 124 15.39 2.29 10.45
N GLN A 125 14.41 2.29 9.53
CA GLN A 125 13.49 3.40 9.30
C GLN A 125 12.02 2.90 9.14
N PRO A 126 11.42 2.27 10.16
CA PRO A 126 10.12 1.60 10.03
C PRO A 126 8.96 2.56 9.68
N ARG A 127 9.04 3.83 10.11
CA ARG A 127 8.04 4.85 9.74
C ARG A 127 8.10 5.17 8.25
N LEU A 128 9.30 5.43 7.74
CA LEU A 128 9.53 5.72 6.33
C LEU A 128 9.16 4.53 5.46
N PHE A 129 9.49 3.31 5.89
CA PHE A 129 9.11 2.08 5.20
C PHE A 129 7.59 1.98 5.03
N ARG A 130 6.81 2.25 6.08
CA ARG A 130 5.33 2.20 6.01
C ARG A 130 4.77 3.21 5.01
N ILE A 131 5.27 4.43 5.04
CA ILE A 131 4.87 5.48 4.08
C ILE A 131 5.22 5.07 2.64
N ALA A 132 6.42 4.53 2.42
CA ALA A 132 6.81 4.04 1.10
C ALA A 132 5.93 2.85 0.64
N ALA A 133 5.46 2.00 1.55
CA ALA A 133 4.54 0.92 1.23
C ALA A 133 3.15 1.44 0.79
N GLN A 134 2.66 2.52 1.40
CA GLN A 134 1.43 3.21 0.96
C GLN A 134 1.59 3.80 -0.45
N PHE A 135 2.69 4.49 -0.72
CA PHE A 135 2.96 4.99 -2.08
C PHE A 135 3.09 3.88 -3.11
N ALA A 136 3.79 2.79 -2.78
CA ALA A 136 3.91 1.66 -3.68
C ALA A 136 2.55 0.97 -3.96
N TRP A 137 1.62 1.05 -3.00
CA TRP A 137 0.24 0.63 -3.21
C TRP A 137 -0.47 1.57 -4.18
N ALA A 138 -0.42 2.89 -3.97
CA ALA A 138 -1.03 3.88 -4.86
C ALA A 138 -0.46 3.81 -6.29
N ASP A 139 0.87 3.70 -6.43
CA ASP A 139 1.56 3.52 -7.72
C ASP A 139 1.12 2.22 -8.44
N GLY A 140 0.63 1.23 -7.71
CA GLY A 140 0.11 -0.02 -8.23
C GLY A 140 -1.29 0.06 -8.85
N LEU A 141 -2.02 1.14 -8.63
CA LEU A 141 -3.36 1.37 -9.16
C LEU A 141 -3.30 1.65 -10.67
N LYS A 142 -3.91 0.80 -11.50
CA LYS A 142 -3.72 0.87 -12.96
C LYS A 142 -4.91 1.42 -13.74
N ARG A 143 -6.09 1.50 -13.13
CA ARG A 143 -7.35 1.90 -13.78
C ARG A 143 -8.02 2.99 -12.98
N TYR A 144 -9.07 3.59 -13.55
CA TYR A 144 -9.92 4.58 -12.89
C TYR A 144 -9.24 5.90 -12.55
N TRP A 145 -8.18 6.24 -13.27
CA TRP A 145 -7.51 7.53 -13.14
C TRP A 145 -8.20 8.60 -13.99
N HIS A 146 -8.23 9.81 -13.45
CA HIS A 146 -8.65 11.04 -14.13
C HIS A 146 -7.58 12.09 -13.90
N ARG A 147 -7.19 12.78 -14.98
CA ARG A 147 -6.21 13.86 -14.92
C ARG A 147 -6.87 15.19 -15.24
N ARG A 148 -6.52 16.19 -14.47
CA ARG A 148 -6.86 17.60 -14.68
C ARG A 148 -5.57 18.43 -14.60
N SER A 149 -5.34 19.33 -15.57
CA SER A 149 -4.07 20.09 -15.69
C SER A 149 -4.31 21.62 -15.80
N ASP A 150 -5.43 22.07 -15.31
CA ASP A 150 -5.87 23.47 -15.36
C ASP A 150 -5.94 24.12 -13.97
N LEU A 151 -5.28 23.54 -12.97
CA LEU A 151 -5.29 24.04 -11.62
C LEU A 151 -4.24 25.15 -11.43
N PRO A 152 -4.45 26.05 -10.45
CA PRO A 152 -3.43 26.99 -10.04
C PRO A 152 -2.15 26.30 -9.59
N LYS A 153 -0.99 26.89 -9.87
CA LYS A 153 0.32 26.40 -9.42
C LYS A 153 0.66 26.98 -8.04
N VAL A 154 -0.10 26.58 -7.06
CA VAL A 154 0.03 27.02 -5.66
C VAL A 154 0.16 25.81 -4.75
N PRO A 155 0.80 25.93 -3.59
CA PRO A 155 0.79 24.87 -2.60
C PRO A 155 -0.63 24.45 -2.24
N ALA A 156 -0.83 23.14 -2.06
CA ALA A 156 -2.11 22.62 -1.56
C ALA A 156 -2.31 23.06 -0.09
N ASP A 157 -3.52 23.46 0.25
CA ASP A 157 -3.86 23.69 1.65
C ASP A 157 -4.04 22.34 2.36
N THR A 158 -3.10 22.00 3.23
CA THR A 158 -3.12 20.81 4.06
C THR A 158 -3.45 21.12 5.52
N GLY A 159 -3.96 22.33 5.78
CA GLY A 159 -4.40 22.75 7.10
C GLY A 159 -5.60 21.92 7.60
N PRO A 160 -5.74 21.79 8.93
CA PRO A 160 -6.82 20.98 9.51
C PRO A 160 -8.23 21.38 9.05
N ALA A 161 -8.47 22.68 8.84
CA ALA A 161 -9.77 23.18 8.39
C ALA A 161 -10.08 22.79 6.94
N ALA A 162 -9.09 22.91 6.02
CA ALA A 162 -9.25 22.54 4.63
C ALA A 162 -9.42 21.01 4.48
N LEU A 163 -8.63 20.22 5.21
CA LEU A 163 -8.76 18.76 5.21
C LEU A 163 -10.11 18.31 5.75
N GLU A 164 -10.63 18.97 6.80
CA GLU A 164 -11.94 18.64 7.33
C GLU A 164 -13.08 19.02 6.36
N ALA A 165 -12.97 20.16 5.68
CA ALA A 165 -13.94 20.59 4.67
C ALA A 165 -13.95 19.60 3.47
N LEU A 166 -12.77 19.22 2.97
CA LEU A 166 -12.63 18.22 1.91
C LEU A 166 -13.19 16.86 2.34
N ARG A 167 -12.88 16.40 3.56
CA ARG A 167 -13.39 15.16 4.14
C ARG A 167 -14.92 15.14 4.16
N GLN A 168 -15.52 16.23 4.65
CA GLN A 168 -16.98 16.36 4.73
C GLN A 168 -17.63 16.40 3.34
N ALA A 169 -17.05 17.14 2.39
CA ALA A 169 -17.55 17.21 1.03
C ALA A 169 -17.56 15.84 0.33
N ILE A 170 -16.43 15.11 0.42
CA ILE A 170 -16.31 13.78 -0.19
C ILE A 170 -17.28 12.79 0.49
N SER A 171 -17.34 12.76 1.82
CA SER A 171 -18.26 11.90 2.56
C SER A 171 -19.72 12.18 2.17
N ALA A 172 -20.14 13.44 2.19
CA ALA A 172 -21.49 13.83 1.79
C ALA A 172 -21.83 13.43 0.35
N TYR A 173 -20.87 13.55 -0.56
CA TYR A 173 -21.02 13.11 -1.93
C TYR A 173 -21.33 11.62 -2.04
N TYR A 174 -20.54 10.77 -1.38
CA TYR A 174 -20.75 9.32 -1.43
C TYR A 174 -22.01 8.88 -0.71
N VAL A 175 -22.32 9.48 0.44
CA VAL A 175 -23.58 9.21 1.16
C VAL A 175 -24.78 9.54 0.28
N LYS A 176 -24.79 10.71 -0.36
CA LYS A 176 -25.91 11.16 -1.20
C LYS A 176 -26.08 10.30 -2.45
N ASN A 177 -25.00 9.94 -3.13
CA ASN A 177 -25.05 9.32 -4.45
C ASN A 177 -24.98 7.79 -4.40
N GLU A 178 -24.37 7.22 -3.35
CA GLU A 178 -24.13 5.78 -3.27
C GLU A 178 -24.60 5.15 -1.95
N GLY A 179 -24.99 5.93 -0.93
CA GLY A 179 -25.43 5.41 0.36
C GLY A 179 -24.30 4.75 1.17
N ARG A 180 -23.03 5.13 0.92
CA ARG A 180 -21.85 4.68 1.66
C ARG A 180 -20.90 5.86 1.86
N GLY A 181 -19.78 5.66 2.59
CA GLY A 181 -18.81 6.73 2.82
C GLY A 181 -19.12 7.63 4.00
N GLU A 182 -20.01 7.20 4.93
CA GLU A 182 -20.35 7.93 6.15
C GLU A 182 -19.11 8.22 7.01
N PHE A 183 -18.25 7.22 7.17
CA PHE A 183 -16.94 7.42 7.80
C PHE A 183 -15.91 7.68 6.72
N CYS A 184 -15.15 8.76 6.90
CA CYS A 184 -14.13 9.20 5.95
C CYS A 184 -12.91 9.68 6.72
N ASN A 185 -11.73 9.26 6.28
CA ASN A 185 -10.44 9.74 6.80
C ASN A 185 -9.54 10.16 5.64
N ILE A 186 -8.71 11.18 5.85
CA ILE A 186 -7.73 11.64 4.86
C ILE A 186 -6.34 11.60 5.49
N GLU A 187 -5.44 10.88 4.85
CA GLU A 187 -4.01 10.91 5.15
C GLU A 187 -3.28 11.71 4.06
N VAL A 188 -2.43 12.64 4.48
CA VAL A 188 -1.68 13.49 3.56
C VAL A 188 -0.20 13.19 3.68
N GLU A 189 0.42 12.89 2.56
CA GLU A 189 1.85 12.60 2.49
C GLU A 189 2.49 13.28 1.29
N GLN A 190 3.70 13.81 1.48
CA GLN A 190 4.47 14.43 0.40
C GLN A 190 5.51 13.47 -0.15
N ARG A 191 5.61 13.40 -1.48
CA ARG A 191 6.63 12.65 -2.20
C ARG A 191 7.13 13.43 -3.41
N ALA A 192 8.43 13.71 -3.45
CA ALA A 192 9.06 14.55 -4.47
C ALA A 192 8.32 15.91 -4.60
N ASP A 193 7.76 16.19 -5.76
CA ASP A 193 7.05 17.42 -6.13
C ASP A 193 5.52 17.31 -6.05
N ALA A 194 5.01 16.22 -5.48
CA ALA A 194 3.58 15.96 -5.39
C ALA A 194 3.10 15.73 -3.96
N VAL A 195 1.90 16.19 -3.67
CA VAL A 195 1.17 15.95 -2.43
C VAL A 195 0.09 14.89 -2.69
N TYR A 196 0.10 13.84 -1.89
CA TYR A 196 -0.84 12.73 -1.97
C TYR A 196 -1.88 12.86 -0.86
N PHE A 197 -3.14 12.85 -1.23
CA PHE A 197 -4.27 12.78 -0.30
C PHE A 197 -4.89 11.39 -0.47
N MET A 198 -4.66 10.53 0.51
CA MET A 198 -5.22 9.17 0.55
C MET A 198 -6.50 9.21 1.36
N VAL A 199 -7.63 9.09 0.70
CA VAL A 199 -8.95 9.19 1.31
C VAL A 199 -9.52 7.78 1.46
N TYR A 200 -9.84 7.41 2.69
CA TYR A 200 -10.43 6.13 3.05
C TYR A 200 -11.88 6.36 3.47
N LEU A 201 -12.81 5.71 2.77
CA LEU A 201 -14.24 5.83 3.05
C LEU A 201 -14.82 4.47 3.42
N ALA A 202 -15.74 4.46 4.37
CA ALA A 202 -16.45 3.24 4.74
C ALA A 202 -17.28 2.70 3.58
N ASP A 203 -17.05 1.44 3.21
CA ASP A 203 -17.84 0.73 2.20
C ASP A 203 -19.12 0.15 2.82
N TYR A 204 -19.94 -0.49 2.02
CA TYR A 204 -21.10 -1.24 2.53
C TYR A 204 -20.63 -2.35 3.49
N PRO A 205 -21.39 -2.60 4.58
CA PRO A 205 -21.13 -3.78 5.41
C PRO A 205 -21.23 -5.06 4.58
N ALA A 206 -20.22 -5.90 4.66
CA ALA A 206 -20.19 -7.18 3.97
C ALA A 206 -20.01 -8.33 4.96
N ALA A 207 -20.65 -9.46 4.70
CA ALA A 207 -20.41 -10.69 5.44
C ALA A 207 -19.08 -11.30 4.92
N VAL A 208 -18.04 -11.22 5.74
CA VAL A 208 -16.74 -11.82 5.45
C VAL A 208 -16.65 -13.18 6.14
N VAL A 209 -16.22 -14.18 5.37
CA VAL A 209 -15.91 -15.50 5.92
C VAL A 209 -14.43 -15.51 6.28
N CYS A 210 -14.14 -15.71 7.55
CA CYS A 210 -12.78 -15.73 8.08
C CYS A 210 -12.58 -16.92 9.01
N PHE A 211 -11.32 -17.30 9.20
CA PHE A 211 -10.88 -18.15 10.31
C PHE A 211 -10.36 -17.23 11.42
N GLU A 212 -10.71 -17.53 12.66
CA GLU A 212 -10.05 -17.00 13.84
C GLU A 212 -8.94 -18.00 14.27
N ASP A 213 -8.89 -18.40 15.52
CA ASP A 213 -7.82 -19.29 16.00
C ASP A 213 -8.14 -20.80 15.86
N SER A 214 -9.11 -21.14 15.03
CA SER A 214 -9.55 -22.53 14.83
C SER A 214 -9.82 -22.85 13.34
N ASN A 215 -10.08 -24.11 13.05
CA ASN A 215 -10.54 -24.54 11.71
C ASN A 215 -12.03 -24.23 11.46
N GLU A 216 -12.70 -23.54 12.36
CA GLU A 216 -14.09 -23.18 12.22
C GLU A 216 -14.23 -21.90 11.41
N LEU A 217 -15.12 -21.94 10.41
CA LEU A 217 -15.47 -20.77 9.61
C LEU A 217 -16.42 -19.86 10.40
N LYS A 218 -16.00 -18.61 10.55
CA LYS A 218 -16.84 -17.57 11.12
C LYS A 218 -17.30 -16.61 10.02
N ARG A 219 -18.57 -16.24 10.08
CA ARG A 219 -19.13 -15.14 9.28
C ARG A 219 -19.30 -13.93 10.18
N SER A 220 -18.54 -12.89 9.91
CA SER A 220 -18.66 -11.61 10.63
C SER A 220 -19.06 -10.50 9.66
N LEU A 221 -19.87 -9.57 10.13
CA LEU A 221 -20.13 -8.35 9.39
C LEU A 221 -18.92 -7.43 9.57
N GLN A 222 -18.31 -7.05 8.48
CA GLN A 222 -17.20 -6.10 8.48
C GLN A 222 -17.53 -4.95 7.55
N GLN A 223 -17.21 -3.75 7.98
CA GLN A 223 -17.28 -2.56 7.15
C GLN A 223 -15.85 -2.22 6.72
N GLN A 224 -15.50 -2.60 5.49
CA GLN A 224 -14.21 -2.32 4.92
C GLN A 224 -14.14 -0.86 4.44
N ALA A 225 -12.95 -0.36 4.21
CA ALA A 225 -12.75 0.91 3.55
C ALA A 225 -12.53 0.70 2.05
N PHE A 226 -12.99 1.68 1.25
CA PHE A 226 -12.55 1.84 -0.14
C PHE A 226 -11.78 3.16 -0.28
N ASP A 227 -11.01 3.26 -1.35
CA ASP A 227 -10.00 4.29 -1.49
C ASP A 227 -10.35 5.28 -2.60
N VAL A 228 -10.04 6.56 -2.33
CA VAL A 228 -9.92 7.62 -3.34
C VAL A 228 -8.55 8.28 -3.15
N VAL A 229 -7.80 8.45 -4.22
CA VAL A 229 -6.45 9.02 -4.12
C VAL A 229 -6.37 10.27 -5.00
N PHE A 230 -6.01 11.40 -4.40
CA PHE A 230 -5.65 12.60 -5.14
C PHE A 230 -4.14 12.77 -5.08
N ILE A 231 -3.52 13.04 -6.23
CA ILE A 231 -2.09 13.35 -6.36
C ILE A 231 -1.99 14.71 -7.01
N TYR A 232 -1.64 15.71 -6.22
CA TYR A 232 -1.53 17.09 -6.70
C TYR A 232 -0.07 17.46 -6.93
N HIS A 233 0.25 17.82 -8.17
CA HIS A 233 1.55 18.31 -8.60
C HIS A 233 1.52 19.85 -8.63
N GLU A 234 1.98 20.46 -7.57
CA GLU A 234 1.88 21.92 -7.35
C GLU A 234 2.55 22.73 -8.45
N GLN A 235 3.76 22.35 -8.85
CA GLN A 235 4.53 23.06 -9.88
C GLN A 235 3.90 22.96 -11.28
N GLU A 236 3.17 21.91 -11.55
CA GLU A 236 2.51 21.68 -12.83
C GLU A 236 1.06 22.20 -12.85
N GLY A 237 0.44 22.42 -11.69
CA GLY A 237 -1.01 22.69 -11.58
C GLY A 237 -1.83 21.49 -12.05
N ARG A 238 -1.34 20.27 -11.76
CA ARG A 238 -1.93 19.02 -12.21
C ARG A 238 -2.46 18.20 -11.04
N LEU A 239 -3.66 17.69 -11.21
CA LEU A 239 -4.29 16.74 -10.32
C LEU A 239 -4.48 15.41 -11.03
N ASP A 240 -3.92 14.34 -10.50
CA ASP A 240 -4.23 12.97 -10.87
C ASP A 240 -5.14 12.38 -9.78
N LEU A 241 -6.33 11.94 -10.14
CA LEU A 241 -7.34 11.39 -9.24
C LEU A 241 -7.64 9.95 -9.58
N TYR A 242 -7.51 9.07 -8.60
CA TYR A 242 -8.04 7.71 -8.64
C TYR A 242 -9.35 7.62 -7.86
N ALA A 243 -10.40 7.14 -8.52
CA ALA A 243 -11.64 6.73 -7.87
C ALA A 243 -12.36 5.70 -8.74
N GLU A 244 -12.79 4.60 -8.17
CA GLU A 244 -13.57 3.59 -8.88
C GLU A 244 -14.93 4.14 -9.32
N GLY A 245 -15.42 3.66 -10.47
CA GLY A 245 -16.69 4.05 -11.07
C GLY A 245 -16.55 4.88 -12.35
N GLY A 246 -17.60 5.63 -12.68
CA GLY A 246 -17.71 6.38 -13.95
C GLY A 246 -16.81 7.61 -14.04
N SER A 247 -16.57 8.09 -15.25
CA SER A 247 -15.78 9.30 -15.48
C SER A 247 -16.41 10.56 -14.88
N GLN A 248 -17.74 10.63 -14.85
CA GLN A 248 -18.46 11.77 -14.28
C GLN A 248 -18.17 11.91 -12.78
N LYS A 249 -18.21 10.80 -12.02
CA LYS A 249 -17.84 10.78 -10.59
C LYS A 249 -16.46 11.38 -10.36
N ARG A 250 -15.47 10.96 -11.16
CA ARG A 250 -14.09 11.48 -11.04
C ARG A 250 -13.98 12.98 -11.33
N LYS A 251 -14.75 13.50 -12.28
CA LYS A 251 -14.81 14.94 -12.54
C LYS A 251 -15.39 15.71 -11.36
N GLU A 252 -16.46 15.20 -10.76
CA GLU A 252 -17.11 15.82 -9.60
C GLU A 252 -16.19 15.81 -8.38
N LEU A 253 -15.51 14.69 -8.09
CA LEU A 253 -14.52 14.60 -7.02
C LEU A 253 -13.31 15.53 -7.26
N ALA A 254 -12.82 15.63 -8.50
CA ALA A 254 -11.75 16.55 -8.85
C ALA A 254 -12.16 18.01 -8.67
N GLN A 255 -13.43 18.35 -8.92
CA GLN A 255 -13.95 19.68 -8.68
C GLN A 255 -14.04 19.99 -7.17
N MET A 256 -14.50 19.04 -6.36
CA MET A 256 -14.52 19.18 -4.89
C MET A 256 -13.12 19.44 -4.32
N PHE A 257 -12.10 18.73 -4.82
CA PHE A 257 -10.72 18.95 -4.40
C PHE A 257 -10.23 20.39 -4.68
N VAL A 258 -10.73 21.01 -5.75
CA VAL A 258 -10.34 22.39 -6.10
C VAL A 258 -11.08 23.45 -5.26
N GLU A 259 -12.27 23.11 -4.78
CA GLU A 259 -13.13 24.02 -4.00
C GLU A 259 -12.75 24.08 -2.52
N HIS A 260 -12.04 23.08 -2.05
CA HIS A 260 -11.65 22.93 -0.64
C HIS A 260 -10.14 22.83 -0.47
#